data_22912d511829bf5128a3e909f7808d72
#
_entry.id   22912d511829bf5128a3e909f7808d72
#
_cell.length_a   1.000
_cell.length_b   1.000
_cell.length_c   1.000
_cell.angle_alpha   90.00
_cell.angle_beta   90.00
_cell.angle_gamma   90.00
#
_symmetry.space_group_name_H-M   'P 1'
#
loop_
_entity.id
_entity.type
_entity.pdbx_description
1 polymer ?
#
loop_
_entity_poly.entity_id
_entity_poly.type
_entity_poly.pdbx_seq_one_letter_code
_entity_poly.pdbx_strand_id
1 'polypeptide(L)'
;MKIYQSRLFEKKVKKLPKREKEILDQEISKIANNPSIGDEKKGDLRGIFVHKFKIKTMWCLLAYRIIEKDLELIMIGPHENYYRDLKSYLKS
;
A
#
# COMPACT_ATOMS: atom_id res chain seq x y z
N MET A 1 5.28 -13.11 -10.59
CA MET A 1 4.97 -12.45 -9.31
C MET A 1 3.47 -12.49 -9.07
N LYS A 2 3.05 -13.02 -7.93
CA LYS A 2 1.66 -12.97 -7.51
C LYS A 2 1.44 -11.74 -6.66
N ILE A 3 0.22 -11.20 -6.70
CA ILE A 3 -0.14 -10.01 -5.92
C ILE A 3 -1.25 -10.40 -4.96
N TYR A 4 -0.97 -10.26 -3.67
CA TYR A 4 -1.92 -10.58 -2.60
C TYR A 4 -2.40 -9.30 -1.95
N GLN A 5 -3.62 -9.32 -1.44
CA GLN A 5 -4.21 -8.19 -0.71
C GLN A 5 -4.55 -8.64 0.71
N SER A 6 -4.18 -7.82 1.69
CA SER A 6 -4.65 -8.04 3.04
C SER A 6 -6.16 -7.79 3.09
N ARG A 7 -6.83 -8.29 4.13
CA ARG A 7 -8.26 -8.02 4.32
C ARG A 7 -8.53 -6.53 4.48
N LEU A 8 -7.66 -5.85 5.19
CA LEU A 8 -7.80 -4.41 5.38
C LEU A 8 -7.71 -3.66 4.06
N PHE A 9 -6.73 -4.02 3.22
CA PHE A 9 -6.56 -3.42 1.91
C PHE A 9 -7.80 -3.67 1.04
N GLU A 10 -8.26 -4.90 0.98
CA GLU A 10 -9.42 -5.29 0.19
C GLU A 10 -10.66 -4.51 0.59
N LYS A 11 -10.91 -4.37 1.89
CA LYS A 11 -12.07 -3.61 2.38
C LYS A 11 -12.01 -2.15 1.96
N LYS A 12 -10.83 -1.54 2.03
CA LYS A 12 -10.66 -0.15 1.64
C LYS A 12 -10.90 0.04 0.16
N VAL A 13 -10.36 -0.85 -0.67
CA VAL A 13 -10.48 -0.76 -2.12
C VAL A 13 -11.93 -0.91 -2.56
N LYS A 14 -12.69 -1.79 -1.92
CA LYS A 14 -14.11 -1.98 -2.27
C LYS A 14 -14.93 -0.70 -2.13
N LYS A 15 -14.52 0.21 -1.26
CA LYS A 15 -15.23 1.45 -1.02
C LYS A 15 -14.83 2.58 -1.96
N LEU A 16 -13.81 2.38 -2.79
CA LEU A 16 -13.34 3.42 -3.69
C LEU A 16 -14.24 3.52 -4.92
N PRO A 17 -14.52 4.75 -5.39
CA PRO A 17 -15.19 4.93 -6.68
C PRO A 17 -14.36 4.33 -7.81
N LYS A 18 -15.02 3.97 -8.90
CA LYS A 18 -14.37 3.32 -10.03
C LYS A 18 -13.13 4.08 -10.54
N ARG A 19 -13.24 5.40 -10.66
CA ARG A 19 -12.13 6.23 -11.16
C ARG A 19 -10.92 6.15 -10.24
N GLU A 20 -11.15 6.12 -8.92
CA GLU A 20 -10.06 6.03 -7.96
C GLU A 20 -9.44 4.64 -7.98
N LYS A 21 -10.25 3.60 -8.19
CA LYS A 21 -9.71 2.24 -8.36
C LYS A 21 -8.79 2.15 -9.57
N GLU A 22 -9.13 2.84 -10.66
CA GLU A 22 -8.30 2.86 -11.86
C GLU A 22 -6.94 3.51 -11.59
N ILE A 23 -6.94 4.61 -10.83
CA ILE A 23 -5.68 5.27 -10.43
C ILE A 23 -4.86 4.32 -9.57
N LEU A 24 -5.51 3.67 -8.61
CA LEU A 24 -4.83 2.72 -7.73
C LEU A 24 -4.23 1.57 -8.52
N ASP A 25 -4.96 1.01 -9.48
CA ASP A 25 -4.47 -0.09 -10.30
C ASP A 25 -3.21 0.29 -11.06
N GLN A 26 -3.15 1.52 -11.58
CA GLN A 26 -1.96 2.02 -12.24
C GLN A 26 -0.77 2.10 -11.29
N GLU A 27 -1.01 2.55 -10.05
CA GLU A 27 0.05 2.63 -9.05
C GLU A 27 0.53 1.25 -8.63
N ILE A 28 -0.39 0.30 -8.49
CA ILE A 28 -0.02 -1.09 -8.17
C ILE A 28 0.85 -1.68 -9.29
N SER A 29 0.54 -1.37 -10.55
CA SER A 29 1.35 -1.82 -11.67
C SER A 29 2.77 -1.25 -11.62
N LYS A 30 2.91 0.01 -11.23
CA LYS A 30 4.23 0.63 -11.05
C LYS A 30 5.02 -0.12 -9.98
N ILE A 31 4.38 -0.46 -8.88
CA ILE A 31 5.04 -1.21 -7.79
C ILE A 31 5.44 -2.60 -8.28
N ALA A 32 4.54 -3.29 -8.98
CA ALA A 32 4.84 -4.63 -9.48
C ALA A 32 6.01 -4.63 -10.45
N ASN A 33 6.12 -3.58 -11.28
CA ASN A 33 7.22 -3.45 -12.24
C ASN A 33 8.53 -3.00 -11.58
N ASN A 34 8.45 -2.31 -10.46
CA ASN A 34 9.63 -1.85 -9.72
C ASN A 34 9.33 -1.86 -8.22
N PRO A 35 9.46 -3.02 -7.56
CA PRO A 35 9.12 -3.13 -6.14
C PRO A 35 9.91 -2.22 -5.21
N SER A 36 11.02 -1.67 -5.65
CA SER A 36 11.81 -0.74 -4.83
C SER A 36 11.39 0.72 -4.99
N ILE A 37 10.28 0.98 -5.70
CA ILE A 37 9.81 2.36 -5.93
C ILE A 37 9.38 3.04 -4.63
N GLY A 38 8.83 2.30 -3.67
CA GLY A 38 8.44 2.85 -2.39
C GLY A 38 9.63 3.04 -1.46
N ASP A 39 9.42 3.81 -0.40
CA ASP A 39 10.43 4.00 0.64
C ASP A 39 10.43 2.82 1.59
N GLU A 40 11.55 2.13 1.69
CA GLU A 40 11.68 1.05 2.67
C GLU A 40 11.82 1.66 4.07
N LYS A 41 10.99 1.20 4.98
CA LYS A 41 10.98 1.71 6.34
C LYS A 41 11.95 0.94 7.23
N LYS A 42 12.30 1.54 8.36
CA LYS A 42 13.25 0.97 9.31
C LYS A 42 12.58 0.79 10.66
N GLY A 43 13.30 0.17 11.60
CA GLY A 43 12.76 -0.05 12.95
C GLY A 43 11.58 -1.01 12.94
N ASP A 44 10.49 -0.62 13.59
CA ASP A 44 9.29 -1.45 13.73
C ASP A 44 8.67 -1.83 12.40
N LEU A 45 8.93 -1.05 11.35
CA LEU A 45 8.37 -1.28 10.03
C LEU A 45 9.39 -1.82 9.03
N ARG A 46 10.49 -2.39 9.53
CA ARG A 46 11.53 -2.94 8.66
C ARG A 46 10.95 -3.98 7.71
N GLY A 47 11.33 -3.88 6.43
CA GLY A 47 10.83 -4.74 5.39
C GLY A 47 9.54 -4.28 4.75
N ILE A 48 8.93 -3.21 5.29
CA ILE A 48 7.73 -2.61 4.72
C ILE A 48 8.13 -1.43 3.86
N PHE A 49 7.59 -1.39 2.65
CA PHE A 49 7.77 -0.26 1.73
C PHE A 49 6.48 0.56 1.73
N VAL A 50 6.62 1.87 1.58
CA VAL A 50 5.47 2.76 1.48
C VAL A 50 5.60 3.60 0.21
N HIS A 51 4.63 3.46 -0.67
CA HIS A 51 4.55 4.22 -1.93
C HIS A 51 3.56 5.36 -1.75
N LYS A 52 4.00 6.58 -2.04
CA LYS A 52 3.19 7.79 -1.90
C LYS A 52 2.74 8.26 -3.27
N PHE A 53 1.45 8.50 -3.42
CA PHE A 53 0.89 8.97 -4.68
C PHE A 53 -0.37 9.79 -4.43
N LYS A 54 -0.84 10.49 -5.46
CA LYS A 54 -2.05 11.28 -5.36
C LYS A 54 -3.24 10.58 -5.98
N ILE A 55 -4.38 10.65 -5.28
CA ILE A 55 -5.68 10.36 -5.86
C ILE A 55 -6.42 11.69 -5.87
N LYS A 56 -6.63 12.24 -7.07
CA LYS A 56 -7.13 13.62 -7.23
C LYS A 56 -6.16 14.59 -6.55
N THR A 57 -6.60 15.31 -5.54
CA THR A 57 -5.75 16.28 -4.83
C THR A 57 -5.23 15.74 -3.50
N MET A 58 -5.60 14.51 -3.14
CA MET A 58 -5.23 13.94 -1.84
C MET A 58 -4.04 13.00 -1.95
N TRP A 59 -3.08 13.17 -1.04
CA TRP A 59 -1.97 12.24 -0.92
C TRP A 59 -2.44 10.95 -0.26
N CYS A 60 -2.07 9.82 -0.89
CA CYS A 60 -2.34 8.49 -0.37
C CYS A 60 -1.03 7.74 -0.16
N LEU A 61 -1.04 6.89 0.84
CA LEU A 61 0.09 6.01 1.14
C LEU A 61 -0.35 4.57 0.97
N LEU A 62 0.48 3.78 0.30
CA LEU A 62 0.22 2.35 0.09
C LEU A 62 1.40 1.56 0.64
N ALA A 63 1.15 0.81 1.71
CA ALA A 63 2.16 -0.04 2.32
C ALA A 63 2.13 -1.42 1.67
N TYR A 64 3.30 -1.93 1.36
CA TYR A 64 3.45 -3.26 0.78
C TYR A 64 4.75 -3.89 1.22
N ARG A 65 4.88 -5.18 1.01
CA ARG A 65 6.14 -5.89 1.22
C ARG A 65 6.29 -6.98 0.18
N ILE A 66 7.54 -7.38 -0.01
CA ILE A 66 7.87 -8.49 -0.89
C ILE A 66 8.13 -9.70 -0.02
N ILE A 67 7.37 -10.78 -0.25
CA ILE A 67 7.57 -12.05 0.43
C ILE A 67 8.00 -13.05 -0.63
N GLU A 68 9.26 -13.48 -0.54
CA GLU A 68 9.88 -14.30 -1.57
C GLU A 68 9.85 -13.54 -2.89
N LYS A 69 9.04 -13.95 -3.85
CA LYS A 69 8.93 -13.27 -5.14
C LYS A 69 7.57 -12.63 -5.33
N ASP A 70 6.75 -12.61 -4.29
CA ASP A 70 5.38 -12.13 -4.39
C ASP A 70 5.20 -10.80 -3.68
N LEU A 71 4.20 -10.04 -4.12
CA LEU A 71 3.88 -8.73 -3.60
C LEU A 71 2.65 -8.82 -2.71
N GLU A 72 2.76 -8.33 -1.48
CA GLU A 72 1.62 -8.23 -0.57
C GLU A 72 1.26 -6.77 -0.37
N LEU A 73 0.05 -6.39 -0.75
CA LEU A 73 -0.51 -5.05 -0.53
C LEU A 73 -1.19 -5.04 0.84
N ILE A 74 -0.69 -4.20 1.74
CA ILE A 74 -1.05 -4.26 3.15
C ILE A 74 -2.12 -3.25 3.55
N MET A 75 -1.88 -1.97 3.27
CA MET A 75 -2.76 -0.92 3.73
C MET A 75 -2.67 0.29 2.81
N ILE A 76 -3.83 0.91 2.55
CA ILE A 76 -3.91 2.15 1.79
C ILE A 76 -4.71 3.16 2.60
N GLY A 77 -4.32 4.42 2.55
CA GLY A 77 -5.04 5.47 3.24
C GLY A 77 -4.37 6.82 3.15
N PRO A 78 -5.01 7.85 3.69
CA PRO A 78 -4.45 9.20 3.72
C PRO A 78 -3.25 9.26 4.67
N HIS A 79 -2.44 10.29 4.52
CA HIS A 79 -1.22 10.43 5.31
C HIS A 79 -1.50 10.54 6.82
N GLU A 80 -2.61 11.17 7.19
CA GLU A 80 -2.92 11.43 8.59
C GLU A 80 -3.10 10.11 9.37
N ASN A 81 -2.35 9.98 10.46
CA ASN A 81 -2.39 8.81 11.35
C ASN A 81 -2.02 7.49 10.66
N TYR A 82 -1.54 7.54 9.41
CA TYR A 82 -1.30 6.34 8.62
C TYR A 82 -0.32 5.38 9.29
N TYR A 83 0.82 5.91 9.72
CA TYR A 83 1.88 5.05 10.29
C TYR A 83 1.47 4.46 11.63
N ARG A 84 0.74 5.20 12.44
CA ARG A 84 0.20 4.69 13.69
C ARG A 84 -0.72 3.50 13.43
N ASP A 85 -1.62 3.67 12.48
CA ASP A 85 -2.59 2.63 12.14
C ASP A 85 -1.91 1.42 11.51
N LEU A 86 -0.90 1.64 10.68
CA LEU A 86 -0.12 0.57 10.07
C LEU A 86 0.60 -0.27 11.11
N LYS A 87 1.26 0.38 12.07
CA LYS A 87 1.95 -0.32 13.15
C LYS A 87 0.97 -1.13 13.99
N SER A 88 -0.18 -0.54 14.31
CA SER A 88 -1.21 -1.23 15.07
C SER A 88 -1.71 -2.46 14.34
N TYR A 89 -1.97 -2.35 13.05
CA TYR A 89 -2.43 -3.46 12.22
C TYR A 89 -1.41 -4.60 12.20
N LEU A 90 -0.14 -4.28 12.02
CA LEU A 90 0.92 -5.29 11.91
C LEU A 90 1.20 -6.01 13.22
N LYS A 91 0.86 -5.42 14.35
CA LYS A 91 1.05 -6.03 15.66
C LYS A 91 -0.11 -6.94 16.08
N SER A 92 -1.26 -6.80 15.43
CA SER A 92 -2.44 -7.57 15.82
C SER A 92 -2.46 -8.97 15.21
#